data_53d46630eee2d388464ab9c284d6bf0c
#
_entry.id   53d46630eee2d388464ab9c284d6bf0c
#
_cell.length_a   1.000
_cell.length_b   1.000
_cell.length_c   1.000
_cell.angle_alpha   90.00
_cell.angle_beta   90.00
_cell.angle_gamma   90.00
#
_symmetry.space_group_name_H-M   'P 1'
#
loop_
_entity.id
_entity.type
_entity.pdbx_description
1 polymer ?
#
loop_
_entity_poly.entity_id
_entity_poly.type
_entity_poly.pdbx_seq_one_letter_code
_entity_poly.pdbx_strand_id
1 'polypeptide(L)'
;MTKARKALEKYRRVVIKIGSALLVDRRTGLKKSWLDALCADIAALRAKGVEVLVVSSGAIALGRTVLDLPAGALKLEESQAAAAVGQIVLARAWSESLSTHAIIAGQILLTLGDTEERRRYLNARATMGQLLKLGSVPIINENDTVATTEIRYGDNDRLAARVATMVGADLLVLLSDIDGLYTAPPHLDPNARFLETVAEITPEIEAMAGGAASELSRGGMRTKIDAGKIATTAGCAMIIASGKPDHPLAAIEAGARSSWFAPSGSPVTARKTWIAGQLLPAGSLTIDAGAETALRSGKSLLPAGVRQVTGSFSRGDTIAIIGASGREIARGLAGYDADEARQIAGKKSAEIAAILGYAGRTAMVHRDDLVMTAPSGARLVEESDEGKGKLHA
;
A
#
# COMPACT_ATOMS: atom_id res chain seq x y z
N MET A 1 -15.84 20.78 10.35
CA MET A 1 -15.20 19.71 9.56
C MET A 1 -15.38 18.29 10.13
N THR A 2 -16.30 18.07 11.08
CA THR A 2 -16.18 16.95 12.01
C THR A 2 -16.92 15.67 11.64
N LYS A 3 -18.03 15.69 10.95
CA LYS A 3 -18.79 14.47 10.60
C LYS A 3 -18.43 13.83 9.24
N ALA A 4 -17.92 14.61 8.29
CA ALA A 4 -17.69 14.14 6.92
C ALA A 4 -16.43 13.29 6.74
N ARG A 5 -15.46 13.34 7.67
CA ARG A 5 -14.17 12.62 7.60
C ARG A 5 -14.20 11.21 8.23
N LYS A 6 -15.13 10.93 9.11
CA LYS A 6 -15.17 9.68 9.89
C LYS A 6 -15.86 8.51 9.19
N ALA A 7 -16.51 8.73 8.05
CA ALA A 7 -17.18 7.68 7.30
C ALA A 7 -16.17 6.90 6.44
N LEU A 8 -15.84 5.68 6.85
CA LEU A 8 -14.92 4.80 6.15
C LEU A 8 -15.45 4.38 4.78
N GLU A 9 -16.76 4.36 4.60
CA GLU A 9 -17.46 4.05 3.33
C GLU A 9 -17.19 5.04 2.18
N LYS A 10 -16.63 6.22 2.48
CA LYS A 10 -16.24 7.20 1.46
C LYS A 10 -14.98 6.82 0.70
N TYR A 11 -14.22 5.89 1.22
CA TYR A 11 -12.99 5.40 0.62
C TYR A 11 -13.29 4.14 -0.18
N ARG A 12 -12.81 4.09 -1.40
CA ARG A 12 -13.02 2.92 -2.28
C ARG A 12 -12.21 1.72 -1.83
N ARG A 13 -10.97 1.95 -1.37
CA ARG A 13 -10.05 0.88 -0.94
C ARG A 13 -9.40 1.22 0.38
N VAL A 14 -9.55 0.31 1.34
CA VAL A 14 -9.07 0.47 2.71
C VAL A 14 -8.13 -0.67 3.07
N VAL A 15 -6.96 -0.34 3.63
CA VAL A 15 -6.06 -1.30 4.26
C VAL A 15 -6.20 -1.16 5.78
N ILE A 16 -6.44 -2.28 6.47
CA ILE A 16 -6.60 -2.33 7.92
C ILE A 16 -5.42 -3.08 8.51
N LYS A 17 -4.61 -2.43 9.33
CA LYS A 17 -3.51 -3.07 10.05
C LYS A 17 -3.92 -3.38 11.48
N ILE A 18 -3.61 -4.59 11.92
CA ILE A 18 -3.93 -5.09 13.25
C ILE A 18 -2.65 -5.51 13.98
N GLY A 19 -2.44 -4.93 15.17
CA GLY A 19 -1.32 -5.29 16.04
C GLY A 19 -1.55 -6.64 16.74
N SER A 20 -0.47 -7.37 17.05
CA SER A 20 -0.54 -8.70 17.69
C SER A 20 -1.27 -8.67 19.03
N ALA A 21 -1.11 -7.63 19.83
CA ALA A 21 -1.76 -7.49 21.15
C ALA A 21 -3.30 -7.41 21.08
N LEU A 22 -3.85 -7.01 19.92
CA LEU A 22 -5.30 -6.99 19.70
C LEU A 22 -5.85 -8.39 19.39
N LEU A 23 -5.06 -9.21 18.69
CA LEU A 23 -5.46 -10.55 18.24
C LEU A 23 -5.14 -11.67 19.23
N VAL A 24 -4.05 -11.51 19.98
CA VAL A 24 -3.49 -12.60 20.79
C VAL A 24 -3.35 -12.17 22.24
N ASP A 25 -3.91 -12.96 23.12
CA ASP A 25 -3.62 -12.95 24.54
C ASP A 25 -2.60 -14.04 24.86
N ARG A 26 -1.59 -13.71 25.68
CA ARG A 26 -0.49 -14.64 25.98
C ARG A 26 -0.92 -15.88 26.76
N ARG A 27 -2.04 -15.81 27.47
CA ARG A 27 -2.55 -16.88 28.32
C ARG A 27 -3.63 -17.71 27.66
N THR A 28 -4.53 -17.03 26.92
CA THR A 28 -5.71 -17.64 26.31
C THR A 28 -5.57 -17.88 24.80
N GLY A 29 -4.50 -17.38 24.19
CA GLY A 29 -4.26 -17.52 22.76
C GLY A 29 -5.04 -16.51 21.92
N LEU A 30 -5.65 -16.96 20.85
CA LEU A 30 -6.40 -16.10 19.91
C LEU A 30 -7.66 -15.51 20.57
N LYS A 31 -7.84 -14.19 20.47
CA LYS A 31 -9.06 -13.48 20.89
C LYS A 31 -10.15 -13.63 19.82
N LYS A 32 -10.75 -14.81 19.75
CA LYS A 32 -11.69 -15.19 18.67
C LYS A 32 -12.89 -14.26 18.57
N SER A 33 -13.53 -13.90 19.69
CA SER A 33 -14.71 -13.02 19.72
C SER A 33 -14.39 -11.63 19.14
N TRP A 34 -13.23 -11.08 19.47
CA TRP A 34 -12.78 -9.81 18.93
C TRP A 34 -12.53 -9.90 17.41
N LEU A 35 -11.90 -10.99 16.95
CA LEU A 35 -11.70 -11.24 15.52
C LEU A 35 -13.02 -11.33 14.77
N ASP A 36 -14.00 -12.06 15.33
CA ASP A 36 -15.34 -12.20 14.74
C ASP A 36 -16.05 -10.84 14.63
N ALA A 37 -15.98 -10.01 15.68
CA ALA A 37 -16.54 -8.67 15.66
C ALA A 37 -15.89 -7.77 14.60
N LEU A 38 -14.56 -7.82 14.45
CA LEU A 38 -13.85 -7.10 13.39
C LEU A 38 -14.25 -7.62 12.00
N CYS A 39 -14.42 -8.94 11.82
CA CYS A 39 -14.87 -9.51 10.56
C CYS A 39 -16.29 -9.06 10.20
N ALA A 40 -17.18 -8.86 11.19
CA ALA A 40 -18.49 -8.27 10.96
C ALA A 40 -18.40 -6.82 10.50
N ASP A 41 -17.50 -6.01 11.09
CA ASP A 41 -17.22 -4.64 10.62
C ASP A 41 -16.70 -4.65 9.17
N ILE A 42 -15.77 -5.54 8.84
CA ILE A 42 -15.24 -5.70 7.48
C ILE A 42 -16.37 -6.06 6.50
N ALA A 43 -17.24 -6.98 6.89
CA ALA A 43 -18.40 -7.38 6.07
C ALA A 43 -19.33 -6.20 5.82
N ALA A 44 -19.60 -5.38 6.85
CA ALA A 44 -20.44 -4.18 6.73
C ALA A 44 -19.83 -3.14 5.76
N LEU A 45 -18.51 -2.91 5.80
CA LEU A 45 -17.83 -2.02 4.84
C LEU A 45 -17.91 -2.58 3.41
N ARG A 46 -17.70 -3.88 3.25
CA ARG A 46 -17.78 -4.53 1.92
C ARG A 46 -19.19 -4.48 1.33
N ALA A 47 -20.20 -4.64 2.16
CA ALA A 47 -21.61 -4.48 1.72
C ALA A 47 -21.89 -3.07 1.17
N LYS A 48 -21.13 -2.07 1.59
CA LYS A 48 -21.17 -0.70 1.06
C LYS A 48 -20.28 -0.48 -0.17
N GLY A 49 -19.67 -1.53 -0.72
CA GLY A 49 -18.81 -1.48 -1.91
C GLY A 49 -17.34 -1.13 -1.65
N VAL A 50 -16.88 -1.12 -0.38
CA VAL A 50 -15.50 -0.83 -0.04
C VAL A 50 -14.63 -2.08 -0.27
N GLU A 51 -13.54 -1.94 -1.00
CA GLU A 51 -12.51 -2.98 -1.12
C GLU A 51 -11.63 -2.97 0.13
N VAL A 52 -11.55 -4.09 0.85
CA VAL A 52 -10.81 -4.22 2.11
C VAL A 52 -9.66 -5.19 1.97
N LEU A 53 -8.47 -4.79 2.46
CA LEU A 53 -7.30 -5.64 2.67
C LEU A 53 -6.92 -5.56 4.16
N VAL A 54 -6.39 -6.64 4.68
CA VAL A 54 -5.97 -6.72 6.08
C VAL A 54 -4.48 -7.02 6.15
N VAL A 55 -3.74 -6.27 6.99
CA VAL A 55 -2.37 -6.61 7.38
C VAL A 55 -2.38 -7.03 8.84
N SER A 56 -2.23 -8.34 9.06
CA SER A 56 -2.41 -8.98 10.36
C SER A 56 -1.07 -9.38 10.96
N SER A 57 -0.83 -8.98 12.20
CA SER A 57 0.25 -9.52 13.03
C SER A 57 -0.26 -10.70 13.87
N GLY A 58 0.65 -11.32 14.62
CA GLY A 58 0.29 -12.29 15.67
C GLY A 58 0.75 -13.73 15.42
N ALA A 59 1.32 -14.04 14.26
CA ALA A 59 1.80 -15.39 13.94
C ALA A 59 2.81 -15.91 14.98
N ILE A 60 3.87 -15.15 15.26
CA ILE A 60 4.88 -15.55 16.28
C ILE A 60 4.23 -15.74 17.66
N ALA A 61 3.32 -14.83 18.05
CA ALA A 61 2.67 -14.93 19.35
C ALA A 61 1.79 -16.19 19.48
N LEU A 62 1.03 -16.53 18.44
CA LEU A 62 0.22 -17.76 18.39
C LEU A 62 1.11 -19.00 18.36
N GLY A 63 2.16 -19.01 17.55
CA GLY A 63 3.06 -20.14 17.46
C GLY A 63 3.82 -20.40 18.76
N ARG A 64 4.18 -19.35 19.51
CA ARG A 64 4.74 -19.49 20.86
C ARG A 64 3.82 -20.23 21.79
N THR A 65 2.54 -19.93 21.76
CA THR A 65 1.53 -20.62 22.59
C THR A 65 1.39 -22.08 22.16
N VAL A 66 1.35 -22.36 20.85
CA VAL A 66 1.20 -23.72 20.32
C VAL A 66 2.42 -24.59 20.63
N LEU A 67 3.63 -24.01 20.53
CA LEU A 67 4.90 -24.71 20.76
C LEU A 67 5.35 -24.67 22.22
N ASP A 68 4.56 -24.09 23.13
CA ASP A 68 4.88 -23.91 24.54
C ASP A 68 6.27 -23.30 24.79
N LEU A 69 6.63 -22.29 23.96
CA LEU A 69 7.92 -21.63 24.06
C LEU A 69 7.96 -20.65 25.25
N PRO A 70 9.12 -20.54 25.94
CA PRO A 70 9.25 -19.73 27.14
C PRO A 70 8.99 -18.26 26.91
N ALA A 71 8.65 -17.53 27.98
CA ALA A 71 8.55 -16.10 27.97
C ALA A 71 9.93 -15.45 27.72
N GLY A 72 9.97 -14.22 27.16
CA GLY A 72 11.19 -13.49 26.92
C GLY A 72 11.59 -13.40 25.44
N ALA A 73 12.83 -13.04 25.16
CA ALA A 73 13.35 -12.96 23.81
C ALA A 73 13.58 -14.36 23.22
N LEU A 74 13.17 -14.57 22.01
CA LEU A 74 13.45 -15.78 21.24
C LEU A 74 14.67 -15.53 20.35
N LYS A 75 15.42 -16.58 20.07
CA LYS A 75 16.42 -16.56 18.99
C LYS A 75 15.69 -16.41 17.64
N LEU A 76 16.43 -16.06 16.59
CA LEU A 76 15.86 -15.86 15.27
C LEU A 76 15.13 -17.12 14.78
N GLU A 77 15.81 -18.25 14.80
CA GLU A 77 15.28 -19.55 14.37
C GLU A 77 14.06 -20.02 15.19
N GLU A 78 14.04 -19.73 16.49
CA GLU A 78 12.87 -20.01 17.35
C GLU A 78 11.68 -19.13 16.97
N SER A 79 11.93 -17.87 16.64
CA SER A 79 10.90 -16.93 16.18
C SER A 79 10.36 -17.34 14.82
N GLN A 80 11.24 -17.75 13.90
CA GLN A 80 10.85 -18.25 12.57
C GLN A 80 10.02 -19.53 12.67
N ALA A 81 10.43 -20.47 13.53
CA ALA A 81 9.66 -21.69 13.79
C ALA A 81 8.30 -21.37 14.41
N ALA A 82 8.25 -20.46 15.40
CA ALA A 82 6.99 -19.99 15.96
C ALA A 82 6.10 -19.32 14.91
N ALA A 83 6.68 -18.47 14.05
CA ALA A 83 5.93 -17.84 12.96
C ALA A 83 5.33 -18.88 12.00
N ALA A 84 6.11 -19.89 11.61
CA ALA A 84 5.65 -20.94 10.71
C ALA A 84 4.42 -21.70 11.26
N VAL A 85 4.46 -22.08 12.54
CA VAL A 85 3.33 -22.76 13.20
C VAL A 85 2.16 -21.82 13.42
N GLY A 86 2.43 -20.62 13.93
CA GLY A 86 1.37 -19.66 14.27
C GLY A 86 0.70 -19.06 13.04
N GLN A 87 1.37 -18.99 11.90
CA GLN A 87 0.77 -18.49 10.66
C GLN A 87 -0.34 -19.41 10.15
N ILE A 88 -0.23 -20.72 10.35
CA ILE A 88 -1.30 -21.67 10.01
C ILE A 88 -2.54 -21.38 10.87
N VAL A 89 -2.35 -21.21 12.19
CA VAL A 89 -3.43 -20.90 13.13
C VAL A 89 -4.10 -19.57 12.78
N LEU A 90 -3.29 -18.55 12.50
CA LEU A 90 -3.75 -17.20 12.15
C LEU A 90 -4.57 -17.21 10.85
N ALA A 91 -4.05 -17.84 9.80
CA ALA A 91 -4.71 -17.92 8.49
C ALA A 91 -6.05 -18.66 8.59
N ARG A 92 -6.07 -19.77 9.33
CA ARG A 92 -7.30 -20.54 9.59
C ARG A 92 -8.33 -19.68 10.33
N ALA A 93 -7.94 -19.00 11.39
CA ALA A 93 -8.83 -18.15 12.18
C ALA A 93 -9.48 -17.04 11.32
N TRP A 94 -8.69 -16.35 10.47
CA TRP A 94 -9.22 -15.37 9.54
C TRP A 94 -10.20 -15.98 8.53
N SER A 95 -9.84 -17.14 7.95
CA SER A 95 -10.70 -17.84 6.99
C SER A 95 -12.02 -18.25 7.61
N GLU A 96 -11.99 -18.83 8.81
CA GLU A 96 -13.19 -19.26 9.54
C GLU A 96 -14.09 -18.06 9.90
N SER A 97 -13.51 -16.96 10.46
CA SER A 97 -14.28 -15.78 10.85
C SER A 97 -14.91 -15.07 9.64
N LEU A 98 -14.19 -14.90 8.55
CA LEU A 98 -14.72 -14.27 7.34
C LEU A 98 -15.74 -15.14 6.62
N SER A 99 -15.61 -16.47 6.68
CA SER A 99 -16.55 -17.40 6.05
C SER A 99 -17.97 -17.32 6.63
N THR A 100 -18.12 -16.93 7.91
CA THR A 100 -19.43 -16.69 8.54
C THR A 100 -20.23 -15.57 7.85
N HIS A 101 -19.52 -14.70 7.12
CA HIS A 101 -20.09 -13.60 6.32
C HIS A 101 -20.05 -13.89 4.81
N ALA A 102 -19.84 -15.16 4.40
CA ALA A 102 -19.67 -15.56 2.99
C ALA A 102 -18.51 -14.84 2.29
N ILE A 103 -17.46 -14.47 3.03
CA ILE A 103 -16.26 -13.81 2.52
C ILE A 103 -15.10 -14.78 2.46
N ILE A 104 -14.45 -14.89 1.31
CA ILE A 104 -13.26 -15.72 1.11
C ILE A 104 -12.02 -14.92 1.52
N ALA A 105 -11.20 -15.48 2.40
CA ALA A 105 -9.89 -14.95 2.73
C ALA A 105 -8.81 -15.48 1.78
N GLY A 106 -7.89 -14.60 1.32
CA GLY A 106 -6.73 -15.00 0.54
C GLY A 106 -5.44 -14.62 1.27
N GLN A 107 -4.62 -15.62 1.68
CA GLN A 107 -3.36 -15.36 2.37
C GLN A 107 -2.28 -14.86 1.42
N ILE A 108 -1.55 -13.82 1.83
CA ILE A 108 -0.36 -13.29 1.14
C ILE A 108 0.73 -13.05 2.17
N LEU A 109 1.91 -13.65 1.95
CA LEU A 109 3.08 -13.44 2.78
C LEU A 109 4.11 -12.65 1.98
N LEU A 110 4.58 -11.53 2.54
CA LEU A 110 5.54 -10.63 1.91
C LEU A 110 6.72 -10.39 2.84
N THR A 111 7.90 -10.28 2.25
CA THR A 111 9.05 -9.67 2.91
C THR A 111 9.14 -8.19 2.55
N LEU A 112 9.91 -7.42 3.29
CA LEU A 112 10.18 -6.03 2.95
C LEU A 112 10.83 -5.93 1.55
N GLY A 113 11.76 -6.84 1.22
CA GLY A 113 12.37 -6.93 -0.10
C GLY A 113 11.36 -7.13 -1.24
N ASP A 114 10.26 -7.86 -1.00
CA ASP A 114 9.20 -8.03 -2.01
C ASP A 114 8.46 -6.72 -2.32
N THR A 115 8.52 -5.76 -1.41
CA THR A 115 7.95 -4.41 -1.61
C THR A 115 8.92 -3.45 -2.28
N GLU A 116 10.20 -3.78 -2.38
CA GLU A 116 11.28 -2.96 -2.94
C GLU A 116 11.72 -3.46 -4.31
N GLU A 117 11.84 -4.78 -4.48
CA GLU A 117 12.18 -5.40 -5.74
C GLU A 117 11.00 -5.31 -6.71
N ARG A 118 11.21 -4.64 -7.83
CA ARG A 118 10.15 -4.19 -8.73
C ARG A 118 9.28 -5.30 -9.28
N ARG A 119 9.89 -6.41 -9.71
CA ARG A 119 9.15 -7.56 -10.28
C ARG A 119 8.24 -8.21 -9.24
N ARG A 120 8.76 -8.41 -8.03
CA ARG A 120 7.99 -8.98 -6.90
C ARG A 120 6.87 -8.05 -6.47
N TYR A 121 7.16 -6.74 -6.36
CA TYR A 121 6.17 -5.70 -6.09
C TYR A 121 4.98 -5.78 -7.05
N LEU A 122 5.23 -5.83 -8.37
CA LEU A 122 4.17 -5.87 -9.38
C LEU A 122 3.40 -7.18 -9.37
N ASN A 123 4.06 -8.30 -9.08
CA ASN A 123 3.40 -9.59 -8.96
C ASN A 123 2.48 -9.63 -7.73
N ALA A 124 2.98 -9.23 -6.56
CA ALA A 124 2.19 -9.13 -5.34
C ALA A 124 0.97 -8.21 -5.52
N ARG A 125 1.19 -7.03 -6.12
CA ARG A 125 0.10 -6.10 -6.47
C ARG A 125 -0.94 -6.72 -7.39
N ALA A 126 -0.50 -7.42 -8.44
CA ALA A 126 -1.41 -8.07 -9.39
C ALA A 126 -2.25 -9.15 -8.71
N THR A 127 -1.63 -9.96 -7.83
CA THR A 127 -2.31 -10.99 -7.06
C THR A 127 -3.34 -10.39 -6.11
N MET A 128 -2.97 -9.37 -5.33
CA MET A 128 -3.91 -8.65 -4.45
C MET A 128 -5.07 -8.04 -5.24
N GLY A 129 -4.77 -7.41 -6.38
CA GLY A 129 -5.80 -6.85 -7.26
C GLY A 129 -6.74 -7.90 -7.83
N GLN A 130 -6.23 -9.11 -8.14
CA GLN A 130 -7.06 -10.21 -8.61
C GLN A 130 -7.95 -10.78 -7.51
N LEU A 131 -7.43 -10.94 -6.29
CA LEU A 131 -8.24 -11.36 -5.13
C LEU A 131 -9.40 -10.40 -4.87
N LEU A 132 -9.14 -9.08 -4.90
CA LEU A 132 -10.19 -8.07 -4.75
C LEU A 132 -11.26 -8.18 -5.85
N LYS A 133 -10.86 -8.37 -7.11
CA LYS A 133 -11.79 -8.56 -8.24
C LYS A 133 -12.66 -9.82 -8.09
N LEU A 134 -12.10 -10.87 -7.49
CA LEU A 134 -12.80 -12.12 -7.18
C LEU A 134 -13.67 -12.01 -5.92
N GLY A 135 -13.74 -10.84 -5.30
CA GLY A 135 -14.53 -10.62 -4.10
C GLY A 135 -13.90 -11.19 -2.82
N SER A 136 -12.63 -11.59 -2.83
CA SER A 136 -11.92 -12.07 -1.67
C SER A 136 -11.31 -10.92 -0.85
N VAL A 137 -11.05 -11.15 0.43
CA VAL A 137 -10.29 -10.24 1.31
C VAL A 137 -8.86 -10.76 1.43
N PRO A 138 -7.86 -10.04 0.90
CA PRO A 138 -6.46 -10.38 1.11
C PRO A 138 -6.07 -10.20 2.59
N ILE A 139 -5.51 -11.24 3.19
CA ILE A 139 -4.94 -11.24 4.53
C ILE A 139 -3.42 -11.30 4.37
N ILE A 140 -2.76 -10.20 4.62
CA ILE A 140 -1.33 -10.01 4.41
C ILE A 140 -0.61 -10.11 5.74
N ASN A 141 0.55 -10.76 5.76
CA ASN A 141 1.49 -10.72 6.88
C ASN A 141 2.92 -10.73 6.36
N GLU A 142 3.87 -10.44 7.24
CA GLU A 142 5.28 -10.64 6.94
C GLU A 142 5.58 -12.15 6.79
N ASN A 143 6.46 -12.49 5.84
CA ASN A 143 7.00 -13.83 5.73
C ASN A 143 8.16 -14.02 6.71
N ASP A 144 7.82 -14.11 7.99
CA ASP A 144 8.78 -14.24 9.08
C ASP A 144 9.72 -15.44 8.92
N THR A 145 9.34 -16.47 8.14
CA THR A 145 10.13 -17.71 7.98
C THR A 145 11.40 -17.51 7.18
N VAL A 146 11.47 -16.46 6.36
CA VAL A 146 12.63 -16.11 5.54
C VAL A 146 13.17 -14.71 5.86
N ALA A 147 12.58 -14.03 6.85
CA ALA A 147 13.03 -12.73 7.32
C ALA A 147 14.41 -12.86 7.99
N THR A 148 15.34 -11.95 7.65
CA THR A 148 16.68 -11.92 8.24
C THR A 148 16.74 -11.06 9.49
N THR A 149 17.84 -11.17 10.26
CA THR A 149 18.06 -10.42 11.52
C THR A 149 18.06 -8.91 11.37
N GLU A 150 18.32 -8.39 10.18
CA GLU A 150 18.32 -6.96 9.87
C GLU A 150 16.89 -6.40 9.84
N ILE A 151 15.91 -7.26 9.57
CA ILE A 151 14.48 -6.95 9.60
C ILE A 151 13.95 -7.44 10.95
N ARG A 152 14.36 -6.75 12.02
CA ARG A 152 13.93 -7.12 13.38
C ARG A 152 12.45 -6.80 13.57
N TYR A 153 11.66 -7.87 13.67
CA TYR A 153 10.36 -7.95 14.32
C TYR A 153 9.34 -6.84 14.05
N GLY A 154 8.39 -7.18 13.20
CA GLY A 154 7.03 -6.71 13.42
C GLY A 154 6.81 -5.25 13.12
N ASP A 155 7.42 -4.72 12.07
CA ASP A 155 7.02 -3.43 11.54
C ASP A 155 5.88 -3.59 10.53
N ASN A 156 4.84 -4.31 10.94
CA ASN A 156 3.63 -4.43 10.14
C ASN A 156 2.94 -3.06 9.92
N ASP A 157 3.31 -1.99 10.64
CA ASP A 157 2.86 -0.64 10.33
C ASP A 157 3.45 -0.17 8.99
N ARG A 158 4.78 -0.34 8.79
CA ARG A 158 5.45 -0.03 7.51
C ARG A 158 5.00 -0.97 6.40
N LEU A 159 4.89 -2.27 6.67
CA LEU A 159 4.37 -3.22 5.69
C LEU A 159 2.97 -2.80 5.23
N ALA A 160 2.08 -2.41 6.14
CA ALA A 160 0.73 -1.95 5.81
C ALA A 160 0.74 -0.68 4.96
N ALA A 161 1.61 0.28 5.26
CA ALA A 161 1.77 1.48 4.45
C ALA A 161 2.31 1.16 3.04
N ARG A 162 3.26 0.23 2.92
CA ARG A 162 3.77 -0.23 1.62
C ARG A 162 2.71 -1.00 0.84
N VAL A 163 1.92 -1.86 1.50
CA VAL A 163 0.77 -2.53 0.89
C VAL A 163 -0.26 -1.50 0.42
N ALA A 164 -0.61 -0.51 1.24
CA ALA A 164 -1.53 0.56 0.86
C ALA A 164 -1.05 1.31 -0.39
N THR A 165 0.24 1.68 -0.43
CA THR A 165 0.87 2.28 -1.61
C THR A 165 0.80 1.36 -2.83
N MET A 166 1.15 0.08 -2.65
CA MET A 166 1.20 -0.92 -3.71
C MET A 166 -0.15 -1.12 -4.38
N VAL A 167 -1.22 -1.20 -3.61
CA VAL A 167 -2.57 -1.43 -4.14
C VAL A 167 -3.29 -0.12 -4.50
N GLY A 168 -2.70 1.04 -4.21
CA GLY A 168 -3.34 2.34 -4.40
C GLY A 168 -4.56 2.48 -3.51
N ALA A 169 -4.41 2.21 -2.22
CA ALA A 169 -5.47 2.41 -1.23
C ALA A 169 -5.70 3.90 -0.97
N ASP A 170 -6.94 4.23 -0.69
CA ASP A 170 -7.33 5.61 -0.36
C ASP A 170 -7.17 5.88 1.15
N LEU A 171 -7.22 4.80 1.97
CA LEU A 171 -7.12 4.89 3.42
C LEU A 171 -6.33 3.70 4.00
N LEU A 172 -5.46 4.00 4.96
CA LEU A 172 -4.80 3.06 5.86
C LEU A 172 -5.33 3.26 7.28
N VAL A 173 -5.88 2.23 7.90
CA VAL A 173 -6.33 2.23 9.29
C VAL A 173 -5.35 1.41 10.12
N LEU A 174 -4.65 2.06 11.06
CA LEU A 174 -3.80 1.40 12.04
C LEU A 174 -4.58 1.20 13.34
N LEU A 175 -5.09 -0.01 13.56
CA LEU A 175 -5.68 -0.40 14.85
C LEU A 175 -4.56 -0.75 15.83
N SER A 176 -4.58 -0.05 16.96
CA SER A 176 -3.52 -0.11 17.97
C SER A 176 -4.10 -0.20 19.38
N ASP A 177 -3.26 -0.39 20.36
CA ASP A 177 -3.57 -0.29 21.79
C ASP A 177 -3.76 1.15 22.27
N ILE A 178 -3.41 2.14 21.45
CA ILE A 178 -3.60 3.58 21.68
C ILE A 178 -4.67 4.14 20.75
N ASP A 179 -5.28 5.26 21.15
CA ASP A 179 -6.40 5.88 20.45
C ASP A 179 -5.98 7.01 19.47
N GLY A 180 -4.68 7.25 19.33
CA GLY A 180 -4.16 8.24 18.37
C GLY A 180 -2.82 8.83 18.77
N LEU A 181 -2.47 9.94 18.13
CA LEU A 181 -1.23 10.69 18.35
C LEU A 181 -1.44 11.77 19.42
N TYR A 182 -0.45 11.91 20.28
CA TYR A 182 -0.36 12.95 21.31
C TYR A 182 0.95 13.73 21.18
N THR A 183 0.99 14.94 21.71
CA THR A 183 2.19 15.79 21.73
C THR A 183 3.34 15.20 22.57
N ALA A 184 3.00 14.33 23.51
CA ALA A 184 3.92 13.53 24.32
C ALA A 184 3.18 12.26 24.79
N PRO A 185 3.88 11.22 25.29
CA PRO A 185 3.21 10.05 25.86
C PRO A 185 2.30 10.42 27.01
N PRO A 186 0.96 10.20 26.94
CA PRO A 186 0.00 10.71 27.92
C PRO A 186 0.14 10.05 29.31
N HIS A 187 0.83 8.91 29.41
CA HIS A 187 1.13 8.26 30.70
C HIS A 187 2.38 8.84 31.39
N LEU A 188 3.20 9.63 30.67
CA LEU A 188 4.40 10.27 31.19
C LEU A 188 4.21 11.78 31.37
N ASP A 189 3.42 12.41 30.50
CA ASP A 189 3.16 13.85 30.54
C ASP A 189 1.64 14.14 30.67
N PRO A 190 1.17 14.62 31.82
CA PRO A 190 -0.22 14.97 32.03
C PRO A 190 -0.71 16.13 31.16
N ASN A 191 0.20 16.92 30.58
CA ASN A 191 -0.12 18.02 29.66
C ASN A 191 -0.14 17.57 28.19
N ALA A 192 0.07 16.27 27.91
CA ALA A 192 0.01 15.74 26.56
C ALA A 192 -1.36 15.99 25.92
N ARG A 193 -1.34 16.68 24.78
CA ARG A 193 -2.56 17.02 24.04
C ARG A 193 -2.77 16.03 22.89
N PHE A 194 -3.99 15.60 22.71
CA PHE A 194 -4.40 14.75 21.60
C PHE A 194 -4.42 15.55 20.29
N LEU A 195 -3.91 14.96 19.21
CA LEU A 195 -3.91 15.52 17.87
C LEU A 195 -4.94 14.78 17.00
N GLU A 196 -6.12 15.39 16.84
CA GLU A 196 -7.20 14.77 16.04
C GLU A 196 -6.88 14.78 14.55
N THR A 197 -6.21 15.81 14.05
CA THR A 197 -5.89 15.96 12.62
C THR A 197 -4.44 16.38 12.46
N VAL A 198 -3.73 15.65 11.59
CA VAL A 198 -2.36 15.94 11.16
C VAL A 198 -2.43 16.25 9.66
N ALA A 199 -2.32 17.52 9.30
CA ALA A 199 -2.38 17.96 7.90
C ALA A 199 -1.13 17.54 7.12
N GLU A 200 0.04 17.58 7.81
CA GLU A 200 1.35 17.22 7.28
C GLU A 200 2.21 16.64 8.40
N ILE A 201 3.04 15.65 8.08
CA ILE A 201 4.00 15.08 9.03
C ILE A 201 5.28 15.91 8.95
N THR A 202 5.35 16.94 9.81
CA THR A 202 6.52 17.81 9.94
C THR A 202 7.58 17.20 10.87
N PRO A 203 8.82 17.74 10.91
CA PRO A 203 9.84 17.31 11.87
C PRO A 203 9.36 17.39 13.34
N GLU A 204 8.50 18.34 13.68
CA GLU A 204 7.90 18.47 15.01
C GLU A 204 6.97 17.30 15.34
N ILE A 205 6.14 16.87 14.36
CA ILE A 205 5.30 15.68 14.51
C ILE A 205 6.16 14.41 14.65
N GLU A 206 7.27 14.32 13.93
CA GLU A 206 8.22 13.21 14.07
C GLU A 206 8.87 13.19 15.46
N ALA A 207 9.25 14.35 15.99
CA ALA A 207 9.86 14.48 17.30
C ALA A 207 8.90 14.04 18.43
N MET A 208 7.59 14.25 18.29
CA MET A 208 6.57 13.78 19.24
C MET A 208 6.55 12.24 19.38
N ALA A 209 6.97 11.51 18.33
CA ALA A 209 7.07 10.05 18.33
C ALA A 209 8.40 9.51 18.87
N GLY A 210 9.41 10.38 19.06
CA GLY A 210 10.82 10.02 19.31
C GLY A 210 11.27 10.05 20.78
N GLY A 211 10.40 10.08 21.78
CA GLY A 211 10.79 10.09 23.20
C GLY A 211 11.50 8.79 23.62
N ALA A 212 12.46 8.89 24.56
CA ALA A 212 13.34 7.81 25.04
C ALA A 212 12.61 6.52 25.52
N ALA A 213 11.32 6.61 25.86
CA ALA A 213 10.49 5.47 26.24
C ALA A 213 10.05 4.61 25.02
N SER A 214 10.23 5.10 23.78
CA SER A 214 9.80 4.41 22.55
C SER A 214 10.82 3.38 22.04
N GLU A 215 12.09 3.45 22.45
CA GLU A 215 13.13 2.51 22.02
C GLU A 215 12.91 1.08 22.56
N LEU A 216 12.18 0.94 23.66
CA LEU A 216 11.89 -0.35 24.31
C LEU A 216 10.57 -1.00 23.84
N SER A 217 9.68 -0.26 23.19
CA SER A 217 8.40 -0.80 22.69
C SER A 217 8.48 -1.17 21.20
N ARG A 218 8.46 -2.46 20.93
CA ARG A 218 8.36 -3.02 19.58
C ARG A 218 7.04 -2.57 18.93
N GLY A 219 7.08 -1.71 17.88
CA GLY A 219 5.91 -1.16 17.22
C GLY A 219 5.35 0.12 17.87
N GLY A 220 6.19 0.98 18.41
CA GLY A 220 5.84 2.24 19.07
C GLY A 220 5.26 3.32 18.12
N MET A 221 5.02 4.53 18.65
CA MET A 221 4.51 5.66 17.85
C MET A 221 5.42 5.98 16.66
N ARG A 222 6.73 5.78 16.77
CA ARG A 222 7.70 6.03 15.69
C ARG A 222 7.36 5.23 14.43
N THR A 223 7.08 3.93 14.54
CA THR A 223 6.74 3.09 13.37
C THR A 223 5.44 3.53 12.73
N LYS A 224 4.48 4.06 13.52
CA LYS A 224 3.21 4.59 13.00
C LYS A 224 3.41 5.90 12.24
N ILE A 225 4.30 6.78 12.71
CA ILE A 225 4.64 8.01 12.00
C ILE A 225 5.41 7.68 10.71
N ASP A 226 6.35 6.73 10.73
CA ASP A 226 7.05 6.27 9.53
C ASP A 226 6.07 5.68 8.50
N ALA A 227 5.10 4.88 8.96
CA ALA A 227 4.02 4.37 8.11
C ALA A 227 3.16 5.51 7.54
N GLY A 228 2.87 6.52 8.37
CA GLY A 228 2.15 7.72 7.96
C GLY A 228 2.86 8.47 6.84
N LYS A 229 4.18 8.66 6.95
CA LYS A 229 4.99 9.29 5.88
C LYS A 229 4.87 8.53 4.57
N ILE A 230 5.01 7.21 4.60
CA ILE A 230 4.90 6.36 3.42
C ILE A 230 3.50 6.49 2.81
N ALA A 231 2.44 6.35 3.61
CA ALA A 231 1.06 6.36 3.14
C ALA A 231 0.66 7.73 2.60
N THR A 232 0.88 8.82 3.37
CA THR A 232 0.42 10.16 2.98
C THR A 232 1.16 10.69 1.75
N THR A 233 2.46 10.44 1.63
CA THR A 233 3.25 10.78 0.44
C THR A 233 2.74 10.01 -0.79
N ALA A 234 2.27 8.78 -0.61
CA ALA A 234 1.66 7.99 -1.69
C ALA A 234 0.19 8.38 -1.98
N GLY A 235 -0.33 9.44 -1.37
CA GLY A 235 -1.68 9.92 -1.57
C GLY A 235 -2.76 9.12 -0.82
N CYS A 236 -2.37 8.29 0.15
CA CYS A 236 -3.25 7.49 0.99
C CYS A 236 -3.43 8.20 2.34
N ALA A 237 -4.66 8.51 2.74
CA ALA A 237 -4.93 8.99 4.09
C ALA A 237 -4.60 7.90 5.12
N MET A 238 -4.29 8.30 6.37
CA MET A 238 -4.06 7.33 7.43
C MET A 238 -4.83 7.68 8.70
N ILE A 239 -5.26 6.66 9.43
CA ILE A 239 -5.88 6.79 10.75
C ILE A 239 -5.08 5.96 11.76
N ILE A 240 -4.83 6.53 12.94
CA ILE A 240 -4.44 5.78 14.14
C ILE A 240 -5.64 5.79 15.08
N ALA A 241 -6.12 4.60 15.45
CA ALA A 241 -7.27 4.44 16.33
C ALA A 241 -7.09 3.25 17.29
N SER A 242 -7.83 3.31 18.40
CA SER A 242 -7.88 2.17 19.32
C SER A 242 -8.57 0.97 18.69
N GLY A 243 -7.88 -0.17 18.70
CA GLY A 243 -8.47 -1.47 18.35
C GLY A 243 -9.05 -2.23 19.54
N LYS A 244 -9.10 -1.63 20.73
CA LYS A 244 -9.59 -2.32 21.95
C LYS A 244 -11.10 -2.62 21.95
N PRO A 245 -11.98 -1.78 21.38
CA PRO A 245 -13.40 -2.11 21.23
C PRO A 245 -13.61 -3.36 20.39
N ASP A 246 -14.66 -4.13 20.66
CA ASP A 246 -15.01 -5.33 19.88
C ASP A 246 -15.33 -5.00 18.41
N HIS A 247 -15.99 -3.87 18.15
CA HIS A 247 -16.27 -3.37 16.81
C HIS A 247 -15.46 -2.10 16.52
N PRO A 248 -14.13 -2.22 16.25
CA PRO A 248 -13.25 -1.05 16.21
C PRO A 248 -13.50 -0.14 15.01
N LEU A 249 -13.93 -0.68 13.85
CA LEU A 249 -14.23 0.14 12.68
C LEU A 249 -15.57 0.87 12.85
N ALA A 250 -16.58 0.19 13.38
CA ALA A 250 -17.85 0.82 13.73
C ALA A 250 -17.66 1.91 14.80
N ALA A 251 -16.77 1.70 15.77
CA ALA A 251 -16.43 2.72 16.77
C ALA A 251 -15.81 3.97 16.13
N ILE A 252 -14.92 3.83 15.13
CA ILE A 252 -14.36 4.97 14.38
C ILE A 252 -15.48 5.72 13.65
N GLU A 253 -16.38 5.02 12.97
CA GLU A 253 -17.53 5.63 12.29
C GLU A 253 -18.47 6.33 13.26
N ALA A 254 -18.68 5.77 14.45
CA ALA A 254 -19.47 6.38 15.53
C ALA A 254 -18.78 7.59 16.18
N GLY A 255 -17.55 7.91 15.81
CA GLY A 255 -16.82 9.09 16.29
C GLY A 255 -15.88 8.82 17.45
N ALA A 256 -15.47 7.59 17.69
CA ALA A 256 -14.41 7.29 18.64
C ALA A 256 -13.16 8.12 18.34
N ARG A 257 -12.39 8.42 19.39
CA ARG A 257 -11.15 9.19 19.28
C ARG A 257 -10.17 8.50 18.34
N SER A 258 -9.64 9.27 17.38
CA SER A 258 -8.70 8.78 16.38
C SER A 258 -7.93 9.94 15.75
N SER A 259 -6.67 9.72 15.42
CA SER A 259 -5.85 10.72 14.72
C SER A 259 -5.86 10.47 13.22
N TRP A 260 -6.19 11.53 12.46
CA TRP A 260 -6.35 11.49 11.02
C TRP A 260 -5.21 12.23 10.32
N PHE A 261 -4.49 11.55 9.46
CA PHE A 261 -3.39 12.09 8.67
C PHE A 261 -3.87 12.31 7.25
N ALA A 262 -3.76 13.55 6.80
CA ALA A 262 -4.19 13.94 5.47
C ALA A 262 -3.18 13.46 4.40
N PRO A 263 -3.65 12.98 3.23
CA PRO A 263 -2.76 12.64 2.12
C PRO A 263 -2.25 13.90 1.43
N SER A 264 -1.04 13.86 0.88
CA SER A 264 -0.44 14.95 0.08
C SER A 264 -0.90 14.95 -1.39
N GLY A 265 -1.96 14.21 -1.72
CA GLY A 265 -2.53 14.11 -3.06
C GLY A 265 -3.44 12.89 -3.20
N SER A 266 -3.57 12.36 -4.40
CA SER A 266 -4.26 11.09 -4.64
C SER A 266 -3.27 9.96 -4.93
N PRO A 267 -3.61 8.67 -4.69
CA PRO A 267 -2.75 7.54 -5.04
C PRO A 267 -2.40 7.49 -6.53
N VAL A 268 -3.33 7.90 -7.38
CA VAL A 268 -3.10 7.99 -8.84
C VAL A 268 -2.08 9.06 -9.18
N THR A 269 -2.19 10.23 -8.56
CA THR A 269 -1.27 11.35 -8.79
C THR A 269 0.13 11.03 -8.30
N ALA A 270 0.26 10.50 -7.08
CA ALA A 270 1.55 10.11 -6.50
C ALA A 270 2.27 9.07 -7.37
N ARG A 271 1.52 8.08 -7.89
CA ARG A 271 2.05 7.07 -8.80
C ARG A 271 2.53 7.66 -10.12
N LYS A 272 1.74 8.54 -10.71
CA LYS A 272 2.11 9.22 -11.95
C LYS A 272 3.36 10.06 -11.77
N THR A 273 3.47 10.80 -10.67
CA THR A 273 4.66 11.58 -10.32
C THR A 273 5.89 10.67 -10.19
N TRP A 274 5.74 9.51 -9.53
CA TRP A 274 6.82 8.55 -9.41
C TRP A 274 7.29 7.98 -10.77
N ILE A 275 6.35 7.61 -11.67
CA ILE A 275 6.68 7.14 -13.03
C ILE A 275 7.37 8.25 -13.84
N ALA A 276 6.86 9.48 -13.76
CA ALA A 276 7.43 10.63 -14.46
C ALA A 276 8.85 10.98 -13.98
N GLY A 277 9.12 10.81 -12.67
CA GLY A 277 10.40 11.10 -12.03
C GLY A 277 11.54 10.11 -12.35
N GLN A 278 11.26 9.01 -13.06
CA GLN A 278 12.29 8.05 -13.47
C GLN A 278 13.17 8.66 -14.56
N LEU A 279 14.44 8.95 -14.25
CA LEU A 279 15.35 9.70 -15.12
C LEU A 279 15.75 8.94 -16.40
N LEU A 280 15.92 7.62 -16.34
CA LEU A 280 16.37 6.79 -17.46
C LEU A 280 15.42 5.61 -17.69
N PRO A 281 14.67 5.59 -18.83
CA PRO A 281 13.93 4.41 -19.24
C PRO A 281 14.87 3.25 -19.60
N ALA A 282 14.52 2.02 -19.21
CA ALA A 282 15.29 0.81 -19.53
C ALA A 282 15.17 0.40 -21.01
N GLY A 283 14.18 0.97 -21.71
CA GLY A 283 13.93 0.74 -23.13
C GLY A 283 12.81 1.60 -23.64
N SER A 284 12.36 1.35 -24.87
CA SER A 284 11.28 2.09 -25.49
C SER A 284 10.35 1.25 -26.36
N LEU A 285 9.11 1.72 -26.50
CA LEU A 285 8.11 1.22 -27.45
C LEU A 285 7.77 2.31 -28.44
N THR A 286 8.03 2.10 -29.72
CA THR A 286 7.54 2.97 -30.80
C THR A 286 6.13 2.53 -31.18
N ILE A 287 5.19 3.48 -31.23
CA ILE A 287 3.77 3.21 -31.47
C ILE A 287 3.25 3.91 -32.73
N ASP A 288 2.12 3.41 -33.25
CA ASP A 288 1.44 4.06 -34.37
C ASP A 288 0.53 5.21 -33.93
N ALA A 289 0.03 5.99 -34.91
CA ALA A 289 -0.83 7.14 -34.67
C ALA A 289 -2.17 6.78 -33.99
N GLY A 290 -2.70 5.58 -34.29
CA GLY A 290 -3.94 5.09 -33.64
C GLY A 290 -3.74 4.81 -32.17
N ALA A 291 -2.63 4.16 -31.80
CA ALA A 291 -2.24 3.95 -30.41
C ALA A 291 -1.96 5.25 -29.67
N GLU A 292 -1.29 6.22 -30.33
CA GLU A 292 -1.05 7.55 -29.76
C GLU A 292 -2.38 8.24 -29.42
N THR A 293 -3.34 8.24 -30.34
CA THR A 293 -4.68 8.79 -30.11
C THR A 293 -5.38 8.10 -28.93
N ALA A 294 -5.29 6.76 -28.86
CA ALA A 294 -5.87 5.99 -27.74
C ALA A 294 -5.24 6.36 -26.40
N LEU A 295 -3.90 6.53 -26.33
CA LEU A 295 -3.21 6.93 -25.10
C LEU A 295 -3.63 8.34 -24.66
N ARG A 296 -3.72 9.29 -25.59
CA ARG A 296 -4.19 10.66 -25.30
C ARG A 296 -5.64 10.68 -24.77
N SER A 297 -6.47 9.70 -25.15
CA SER A 297 -7.82 9.51 -24.63
C SER A 297 -7.88 8.68 -23.33
N GLY A 298 -6.73 8.42 -22.67
CA GLY A 298 -6.64 7.74 -21.38
C GLY A 298 -6.80 6.21 -21.44
N LYS A 299 -6.62 5.58 -22.61
CA LYS A 299 -6.65 4.13 -22.78
C LYS A 299 -5.28 3.51 -22.52
N SER A 300 -5.24 2.19 -22.29
CA SER A 300 -4.01 1.39 -22.17
C SER A 300 -3.35 1.21 -23.55
N LEU A 301 -2.02 1.07 -23.58
CA LEU A 301 -1.28 0.67 -24.78
C LEU A 301 -1.45 -0.83 -25.00
N LEU A 302 -2.05 -1.22 -26.12
CA LEU A 302 -2.19 -2.61 -26.53
C LEU A 302 -1.03 -3.03 -27.43
N PRO A 303 -0.68 -4.33 -27.48
CA PRO A 303 0.36 -4.85 -28.38
C PRO A 303 0.14 -4.48 -29.85
N ALA A 304 -1.10 -4.48 -30.33
CA ALA A 304 -1.46 -4.16 -31.71
C ALA A 304 -0.98 -2.76 -32.17
N GLY A 305 -0.87 -1.80 -31.24
CA GLY A 305 -0.40 -0.45 -31.53
C GLY A 305 1.12 -0.27 -31.47
N VAL A 306 1.87 -1.31 -31.06
CA VAL A 306 3.34 -1.24 -30.94
C VAL A 306 3.98 -1.67 -32.26
N ARG A 307 4.88 -0.85 -32.77
CA ARG A 307 5.60 -1.07 -34.03
C ARG A 307 7.03 -1.58 -33.81
N GLN A 308 7.69 -1.10 -32.76
CA GLN A 308 9.08 -1.46 -32.45
C GLN A 308 9.30 -1.49 -30.93
N VAL A 309 10.16 -2.41 -30.51
CA VAL A 309 10.61 -2.56 -29.11
C VAL A 309 12.13 -2.42 -29.08
N THR A 310 12.64 -1.49 -28.27
CA THR A 310 14.08 -1.19 -28.18
C THR A 310 14.55 -1.28 -26.73
N GLY A 311 15.80 -1.69 -26.54
CA GLY A 311 16.39 -1.84 -25.20
C GLY A 311 16.18 -3.22 -24.59
N SER A 312 16.68 -3.40 -23.39
CA SER A 312 16.51 -4.59 -22.57
C SER A 312 15.84 -4.18 -21.26
N PHE A 313 14.66 -4.69 -21.02
CA PHE A 313 13.85 -4.36 -19.83
C PHE A 313 13.07 -5.59 -19.38
N SER A 314 12.85 -5.66 -18.11
CA SER A 314 11.97 -6.63 -17.48
C SER A 314 10.57 -6.06 -17.28
N ARG A 315 9.61 -6.94 -17.10
CA ARG A 315 8.25 -6.56 -16.72
C ARG A 315 8.28 -5.65 -15.49
N GLY A 316 7.67 -4.46 -15.63
CA GLY A 316 7.60 -3.44 -14.59
C GLY A 316 8.64 -2.35 -14.71
N ASP A 317 9.65 -2.49 -15.53
CA ASP A 317 10.60 -1.41 -15.77
C ASP A 317 9.92 -0.22 -16.42
N THR A 318 10.44 0.97 -16.12
CA THR A 318 10.00 2.17 -16.80
C THR A 318 10.55 2.17 -18.23
N ILE A 319 9.64 2.31 -19.18
CA ILE A 319 9.95 2.39 -20.61
C ILE A 319 9.39 3.67 -21.18
N ALA A 320 10.11 4.23 -22.18
CA ALA A 320 9.63 5.36 -22.96
C ALA A 320 8.63 4.89 -24.02
N ILE A 321 7.64 5.71 -24.30
CA ILE A 321 6.69 5.49 -25.41
C ILE A 321 6.94 6.58 -26.43
N ILE A 322 7.36 6.15 -27.62
CA ILE A 322 7.74 7.02 -28.72
C ILE A 322 6.56 7.06 -29.71
N GLY A 323 6.03 8.24 -29.94
CA GLY A 323 4.95 8.46 -30.88
C GLY A 323 5.39 8.35 -32.34
N ALA A 324 4.44 8.45 -33.27
CA ALA A 324 4.68 8.37 -34.72
C ALA A 324 5.66 9.45 -35.23
N SER A 325 5.82 10.57 -34.50
CA SER A 325 6.76 11.65 -34.82
C SER A 325 8.20 11.37 -34.37
N GLY A 326 8.49 10.21 -33.76
CA GLY A 326 9.80 9.88 -33.19
C GLY A 326 10.10 10.57 -31.84
N ARG A 327 9.14 11.29 -31.25
CA ARG A 327 9.31 11.94 -29.95
C ARG A 327 8.73 11.09 -28.81
N GLU A 328 9.34 11.20 -27.64
CA GLU A 328 8.77 10.63 -26.42
C GLU A 328 7.47 11.37 -26.07
N ILE A 329 6.36 10.63 -26.01
CA ILE A 329 5.03 11.16 -25.71
C ILE A 329 4.50 10.71 -24.35
N ALA A 330 5.07 9.64 -23.81
CA ALA A 330 4.67 9.09 -22.51
C ALA A 330 5.78 8.22 -21.92
N ARG A 331 5.67 7.96 -20.63
CA ARG A 331 6.40 6.89 -19.92
C ARG A 331 5.43 5.96 -19.25
N GLY A 332 5.82 4.70 -19.10
CA GLY A 332 4.97 3.73 -18.41
C GLY A 332 5.74 2.50 -17.94
N LEU A 333 5.04 1.66 -17.15
CA LEU A 333 5.60 0.40 -16.68
C LEU A 333 5.34 -0.70 -17.69
N ALA A 334 6.39 -1.40 -18.11
CA ALA A 334 6.31 -2.52 -19.05
C ALA A 334 5.41 -3.63 -18.50
N GLY A 335 4.46 -4.07 -19.27
CA GLY A 335 3.57 -5.20 -18.95
C GLY A 335 4.20 -6.56 -19.21
N TYR A 336 5.26 -6.59 -20.00
CA TYR A 336 6.00 -7.78 -20.49
C TYR A 336 7.50 -7.50 -20.44
N ASP A 337 8.31 -8.55 -20.42
CA ASP A 337 9.76 -8.44 -20.63
C ASP A 337 10.03 -8.06 -22.10
N ALA A 338 11.23 -7.52 -22.42
CA ALA A 338 11.55 -7.00 -23.75
C ALA A 338 11.40 -8.07 -24.85
N ASP A 339 11.78 -9.31 -24.58
CA ASP A 339 11.71 -10.40 -25.56
C ASP A 339 10.26 -10.82 -25.83
N GLU A 340 9.43 -10.93 -24.82
CA GLU A 340 7.99 -11.16 -24.95
C GLU A 340 7.31 -10.00 -25.68
N ALA A 341 7.67 -8.76 -25.33
CA ALA A 341 7.14 -7.56 -25.96
C ALA A 341 7.44 -7.54 -27.47
N ARG A 342 8.66 -7.99 -27.90
CA ARG A 342 9.02 -8.11 -29.31
C ARG A 342 8.17 -9.15 -30.04
N GLN A 343 7.87 -10.29 -29.40
CA GLN A 343 7.08 -11.37 -30.01
C GLN A 343 5.62 -10.94 -30.25
N ILE A 344 5.04 -10.14 -29.34
CA ILE A 344 3.64 -9.75 -29.40
C ILE A 344 3.40 -8.36 -29.99
N ALA A 345 4.45 -7.61 -30.32
CA ALA A 345 4.32 -6.30 -30.99
C ALA A 345 3.53 -6.42 -32.30
N GLY A 346 2.55 -5.56 -32.51
CA GLY A 346 1.65 -5.59 -33.67
C GLY A 346 0.58 -6.68 -33.65
N LYS A 347 0.54 -7.54 -32.63
CA LYS A 347 -0.43 -8.65 -32.54
C LYS A 347 -1.70 -8.24 -31.79
N LYS A 348 -2.82 -8.88 -32.13
CA LYS A 348 -4.08 -8.68 -31.40
C LYS A 348 -4.01 -9.36 -30.04
N SER A 349 -4.69 -8.80 -29.05
CA SER A 349 -4.68 -9.35 -27.67
C SER A 349 -5.15 -10.80 -27.56
N ALA A 350 -6.01 -11.26 -28.48
CA ALA A 350 -6.47 -12.65 -28.54
C ALA A 350 -5.39 -13.64 -28.97
N GLU A 351 -4.33 -13.19 -29.64
CA GLU A 351 -3.25 -14.03 -30.15
C GLU A 351 -2.12 -14.23 -29.11
N ILE A 352 -2.08 -13.41 -28.07
CA ILE A 352 -0.97 -13.37 -27.10
C ILE A 352 -0.77 -14.72 -26.43
N ALA A 353 -1.87 -15.37 -25.99
CA ALA A 353 -1.78 -16.66 -25.29
C ALA A 353 -1.19 -17.77 -26.17
N ALA A 354 -1.48 -17.76 -27.47
CA ALA A 354 -0.91 -18.73 -28.42
C ALA A 354 0.58 -18.46 -28.70
N ILE A 355 0.98 -17.17 -28.70
CA ILE A 355 2.37 -16.77 -28.97
C ILE A 355 3.27 -17.05 -27.77
N LEU A 356 2.82 -16.67 -26.57
CA LEU A 356 3.63 -16.76 -25.35
C LEU A 356 3.49 -18.10 -24.61
N GLY A 357 2.50 -18.95 -24.98
CA GLY A 357 2.23 -20.21 -24.30
C GLY A 357 1.51 -20.07 -22.94
N TYR A 358 1.10 -18.87 -22.57
CA TYR A 358 0.33 -18.60 -21.34
C TYR A 358 -0.62 -17.42 -21.54
N ALA A 359 -1.65 -17.32 -20.67
CA ALA A 359 -2.60 -16.20 -20.68
C ALA A 359 -1.90 -14.93 -20.17
N GLY A 360 -1.33 -14.14 -21.09
CA GLY A 360 -0.66 -12.87 -20.79
C GLY A 360 -1.63 -11.73 -20.45
N ARG A 361 -1.05 -10.56 -20.14
CA ARG A 361 -1.83 -9.33 -19.96
C ARG A 361 -2.37 -8.83 -21.29
N THR A 362 -3.52 -8.17 -21.28
CA THR A 362 -4.09 -7.58 -22.51
C THR A 362 -3.33 -6.34 -22.97
N ALA A 363 -2.60 -5.65 -22.09
CA ALA A 363 -1.93 -4.39 -22.38
C ALA A 363 -0.40 -4.49 -22.25
N MET A 364 0.32 -3.87 -23.17
CA MET A 364 1.76 -3.62 -23.11
C MET A 364 2.12 -2.66 -21.99
N VAL A 365 1.28 -1.61 -21.81
CA VAL A 365 1.36 -0.65 -20.70
C VAL A 365 -0.08 -0.33 -20.28
N HIS A 366 -0.40 -0.55 -19.01
CA HIS A 366 -1.73 -0.24 -18.49
C HIS A 366 -1.88 1.27 -18.29
N ARG A 367 -3.08 1.82 -18.53
CA ARG A 367 -3.37 3.26 -18.38
C ARG A 367 -3.06 3.82 -16.99
N ASP A 368 -3.22 3.02 -15.93
CA ASP A 368 -2.92 3.42 -14.57
C ASP A 368 -1.40 3.42 -14.27
N ASP A 369 -0.63 2.81 -15.15
CA ASP A 369 0.83 2.69 -15.11
C ASP A 369 1.50 3.54 -16.19
N LEU A 370 0.80 4.56 -16.72
CA LEU A 370 1.24 5.39 -17.83
C LEU A 370 1.07 6.88 -17.50
N VAL A 371 2.08 7.66 -17.87
CA VAL A 371 2.08 9.12 -17.75
C VAL A 371 2.43 9.74 -19.10
N MET A 372 1.59 10.66 -19.58
CA MET A 372 1.91 11.46 -20.76
C MET A 372 3.01 12.45 -20.41
N THR A 373 4.02 12.56 -21.26
CA THR A 373 5.05 13.61 -21.20
C THR A 373 4.46 14.93 -21.69
N ALA A 374 4.69 16.02 -20.98
CA ALA A 374 4.31 17.34 -21.48
C ALA A 374 5.04 17.63 -22.82
N PRO A 375 4.41 18.30 -23.79
CA PRO A 375 5.11 18.71 -24.99
C PRO A 375 6.34 19.53 -24.61
N SER A 376 7.53 19.13 -25.07
CA SER A 376 8.76 19.90 -24.86
C SER A 376 8.60 21.27 -25.53
N GLY A 377 8.24 22.29 -24.74
CA GLY A 377 7.98 23.65 -25.28
C GLY A 377 7.44 24.63 -24.25
N ALA A 378 6.89 24.16 -23.13
CA ALA A 378 6.47 25.07 -22.06
C ALA A 378 7.60 25.21 -21.01
N ARG A 379 8.62 26.06 -21.36
CA ARG A 379 9.37 26.75 -20.30
C ARG A 379 8.37 27.68 -19.62
N LEU A 380 8.13 27.45 -18.33
CA LEU A 380 7.53 28.47 -17.47
C LEU A 380 8.45 29.68 -17.54
N VAL A 381 8.03 30.70 -18.27
CA VAL A 381 8.58 32.06 -18.17
C VAL A 381 8.01 32.55 -16.83
N GLU A 382 8.82 32.52 -15.79
CA GLU A 382 8.59 33.35 -14.62
C GLU A 382 8.72 34.78 -15.09
N GLU A 383 7.61 35.50 -15.30
CA GLU A 383 7.57 36.94 -15.38
C GLU A 383 7.99 37.50 -14.02
N SER A 384 9.27 37.85 -13.93
CA SER A 384 9.75 38.73 -12.87
C SER A 384 9.25 40.14 -13.22
N ASP A 385 8.17 40.55 -12.55
CA ASP A 385 7.67 41.92 -12.54
C ASP A 385 8.62 42.77 -11.68
N GLU A 386 9.71 43.24 -12.30
CA GLU A 386 10.54 44.31 -11.76
C GLU A 386 9.82 45.64 -12.00
N GLY A 387 8.97 46.02 -11.05
CA GLY A 387 8.33 47.32 -10.97
C GLY A 387 9.35 48.45 -10.95
N LYS A 388 9.44 49.20 -12.06
CA LYS A 388 10.13 50.48 -12.15
C LYS A 388 9.56 51.47 -11.13
N GLY A 389 10.26 51.68 -10.04
CA GLY A 389 10.07 52.82 -9.16
C GLY A 389 10.62 54.07 -9.84
N LYS A 390 9.76 55.02 -10.23
CA LYS A 390 10.14 56.38 -10.58
C LYS A 390 10.40 57.20 -9.32
N LEU A 391 11.62 57.68 -9.19
CA LEU A 391 11.92 58.83 -8.36
C LEU A 391 11.28 60.09 -9.01
N HIS A 392 10.60 60.88 -8.20
CA HIS A 392 10.54 62.33 -8.37
C HIS A 392 10.27 63.05 -7.04
N ALA A 393 11.17 63.98 -6.74
CA ALA A 393 11.14 65.19 -5.86
C ALA A 393 10.94 64.98 -4.37
#